data_10f47a7a3f80f9e792e3a1ec1a3e042e
#
_entry.id   10f47a7a3f80f9e792e3a1ec1a3e042e
#
_cell.length_a   1.000
_cell.length_b   1.000
_cell.length_c   1.000
_cell.angle_alpha   90.00
_cell.angle_beta   90.00
_cell.angle_gamma   90.00
#
_symmetry.space_group_name_H-M   'P 1'
#
loop_
_entity.id
_entity.type
_entity.pdbx_description
1 polymer ?
#
loop_
_entity_poly.entity_id
_entity_poly.type
_entity_poly.pdbx_seq_one_letter_code
_entity_poly.pdbx_strand_id
1 'polypeptide(L)'
;MSENKIVTLAEDEPLNLDGGGSLSKFKTAYTTYGKLNDKKNNSILVCHALTGDQYVASDHPITKKNGWWSMVVGPDKPIDTNKFFVICPNVIGGCMGSTGPKEINPENGKEFATDSVSYTHLTLPTT
;
A
#
# COMPACT_ATOMS: atom_id res chain seq x y z
N MET A 1 15.47 8.77 -3.22
CA MET A 1 14.76 8.09 -4.31
C MET A 1 13.68 7.21 -3.76
N SER A 2 12.52 7.24 -4.37
CA SER A 2 11.46 6.30 -4.03
C SER A 2 11.68 5.00 -4.80
N GLU A 3 11.55 3.90 -4.11
CA GLU A 3 11.58 2.57 -4.70
C GLU A 3 10.23 1.91 -4.51
N ASN A 4 9.67 1.37 -5.58
CA ASN A 4 8.50 0.50 -5.45
C ASN A 4 8.95 -0.85 -4.91
N LYS A 5 8.38 -1.25 -3.80
CA LYS A 5 8.70 -2.49 -3.10
C LYS A 5 7.46 -3.35 -2.98
N ILE A 6 7.68 -4.65 -2.84
CA ILE A 6 6.59 -5.61 -2.63
C ILE A 6 6.95 -6.46 -1.40
N VAL A 7 5.99 -6.63 -0.51
CA VAL A 7 6.09 -7.53 0.63
C VAL A 7 4.94 -8.53 0.59
N THR A 8 5.23 -9.77 0.95
CA THR A 8 4.19 -10.79 1.17
C THR A 8 3.81 -10.79 2.64
N LEU A 9 2.52 -10.72 2.91
CA LEU A 9 1.97 -10.69 4.24
C LEU A 9 1.11 -11.93 4.50
N ALA A 10 0.81 -12.20 5.77
CA ALA A 10 -0.01 -13.33 6.19
C ALA A 10 0.53 -14.68 5.70
N GLU A 11 1.85 -14.87 5.76
CA GLU A 11 2.49 -16.13 5.36
C GLU A 11 2.21 -17.27 6.34
N ASP A 12 2.31 -16.98 7.62
CA ASP A 12 2.18 -17.97 8.69
C ASP A 12 0.77 -18.00 9.29
N GLU A 13 0.12 -16.84 9.35
CA GLU A 13 -1.20 -16.69 9.94
C GLU A 13 -2.10 -15.88 9.01
N PRO A 14 -3.23 -16.44 8.55
CA PRO A 14 -4.14 -15.73 7.66
C PRO A 14 -4.74 -14.48 8.29
N LEU A 15 -4.93 -13.45 7.50
CA LEU A 15 -5.69 -12.27 7.89
C LEU A 15 -7.18 -12.59 7.83
N ASN A 16 -7.84 -12.59 8.97
CA ASN A 16 -9.28 -12.77 9.06
C ASN A 16 -10.00 -11.48 8.70
N LEU A 17 -10.99 -11.59 7.86
CA LEU A 17 -11.77 -10.45 7.36
C LEU A 17 -13.08 -10.33 8.12
N ASP A 18 -13.53 -9.10 8.36
CA ASP A 18 -14.79 -8.82 9.05
C ASP A 18 -16.01 -9.45 8.36
N GLY A 19 -15.95 -9.60 7.04
CA GLY A 19 -16.98 -10.26 6.24
C GLY A 19 -17.01 -11.78 6.31
N GLY A 20 -16.11 -12.41 7.10
CA GLY A 20 -16.10 -13.85 7.35
C GLY A 20 -15.19 -14.68 6.46
N GLY A 21 -14.38 -14.07 5.61
CA GLY A 21 -13.33 -14.75 4.84
C GLY A 21 -11.96 -14.62 5.48
N SER A 22 -10.95 -15.18 4.83
CA SER A 22 -9.55 -14.98 5.20
C SER A 22 -8.68 -14.83 3.98
N LEU A 23 -7.58 -14.07 4.12
CA LEU A 23 -6.55 -13.91 3.10
C LEU A 23 -5.21 -14.40 3.65
N SER A 24 -4.52 -15.24 2.91
CA SER A 24 -3.15 -15.63 3.22
C SER A 24 -2.24 -15.42 2.03
N LYS A 25 -0.96 -15.16 2.33
CA LYS A 25 0.10 -14.98 1.32
C LYS A 25 -0.24 -13.93 0.27
N PHE A 26 -0.87 -12.83 0.69
CA PHE A 26 -1.15 -11.72 -0.22
C PHE A 26 0.02 -10.74 -0.27
N LYS A 27 0.13 -10.06 -1.41
CA LYS A 27 1.19 -9.09 -1.66
C LYS A 27 0.70 -7.66 -1.47
N THR A 28 1.54 -6.83 -0.88
CA THR A 28 1.33 -5.40 -0.79
C THR A 28 2.50 -4.69 -1.44
N ALA A 29 2.22 -3.90 -2.46
CA ALA A 29 3.19 -2.98 -3.04
C ALA A 29 3.22 -1.69 -2.22
N TYR A 30 4.39 -1.10 -2.05
CA TYR A 30 4.53 0.14 -1.30
C TYR A 30 5.72 0.95 -1.80
N THR A 31 5.68 2.24 -1.55
CA THR A 31 6.83 3.14 -1.76
C THR A 31 7.29 3.71 -0.43
N THR A 32 8.55 4.07 -0.37
CA THR A 32 9.15 4.70 0.79
C THR A 32 9.90 5.95 0.39
N TYR A 33 9.91 6.95 1.27
CA TYR A 33 10.60 8.21 1.10
C TYR A 33 11.32 8.56 2.39
N GLY A 34 12.52 9.11 2.30
CA GLY A 34 13.32 9.41 3.47
C GLY A 34 14.02 8.19 4.05
N LYS A 35 14.46 8.29 5.29
CA LYS A 35 15.24 7.26 5.96
C LYS A 35 14.73 6.99 7.37
N LEU A 36 14.56 5.72 7.69
CA LEU A 36 14.23 5.28 9.05
C LEU A 36 15.43 5.51 9.97
N ASN A 37 15.22 6.15 11.10
CA ASN A 37 16.28 6.40 12.08
C ASN A 37 16.59 5.14 12.91
N ASP A 38 17.70 5.18 13.67
CA ASP A 38 18.13 4.02 14.46
C ASP A 38 17.14 3.65 15.55
N LYS A 39 16.40 4.62 16.09
CA LYS A 39 15.36 4.41 17.11
C LYS A 39 14.05 3.89 16.51
N LYS A 40 13.91 3.88 15.19
CA LYS A 40 12.71 3.45 14.46
C LYS A 40 11.42 4.16 14.91
N ASN A 41 11.52 5.45 15.21
CA ASN A 41 10.42 6.24 15.75
C ASN A 41 10.06 7.48 14.89
N ASN A 42 10.54 7.54 13.66
CA ASN A 42 10.30 8.65 12.74
C ASN A 42 9.50 8.25 11.50
N SER A 43 8.73 7.16 11.55
CA SER A 43 7.94 6.70 10.40
C SER A 43 6.56 7.33 10.37
N ILE A 44 6.09 7.64 9.16
CA ILE A 44 4.75 8.14 8.88
C ILE A 44 4.12 7.21 7.84
N LEU A 45 2.97 6.65 8.16
CA LEU A 45 2.16 5.87 7.23
C LEU A 45 1.19 6.80 6.50
N VAL A 46 1.24 6.80 5.19
CA VAL A 46 0.30 7.56 4.35
C VAL A 46 -0.64 6.59 3.66
N CYS A 47 -1.93 6.79 3.84
CA CYS A 47 -2.97 5.98 3.22
C CYS A 47 -3.58 6.76 2.05
N HIS A 48 -3.55 6.18 0.86
CA HIS A 48 -4.12 6.83 -0.33
C HIS A 48 -5.65 6.67 -0.39
N ALA A 49 -6.30 7.54 -1.17
CA ALA A 49 -7.73 7.45 -1.42
C ALA A 49 -8.08 6.30 -2.39
N LEU A 50 -9.35 5.98 -2.52
CA LEU A 50 -9.86 4.86 -3.33
C LEU A 50 -9.25 4.80 -4.74
N THR A 51 -9.10 5.95 -5.39
CA THR A 51 -8.55 6.05 -6.75
C THR A 51 -7.06 6.37 -6.79
N GLY A 52 -6.42 6.40 -5.64
CA GLY A 52 -5.00 6.70 -5.53
C GLY A 52 -4.11 5.47 -5.65
N ASP A 53 -2.85 5.68 -5.37
CA ASP A 53 -1.82 4.65 -5.38
C ASP A 53 -0.68 5.00 -4.40
N GLN A 54 0.36 4.18 -4.38
CA GLN A 54 1.50 4.37 -3.51
C GLN A 54 2.43 5.52 -3.93
N TYR A 55 2.25 6.10 -5.10
CA TYR A 55 3.13 7.16 -5.62
C TYR A 55 2.74 8.53 -5.08
N VAL A 56 2.99 8.75 -3.80
CA VAL A 56 2.66 9.98 -3.06
C VAL A 56 3.49 11.17 -3.52
N ALA A 57 4.79 10.99 -3.64
CA ALA A 57 5.76 12.07 -3.90
C ALA A 57 6.63 11.83 -5.12
N SER A 58 6.66 10.62 -5.66
CA SER A 58 7.41 10.27 -6.86
C SER A 58 6.51 10.16 -8.08
N ASP A 59 7.09 10.31 -9.26
CA ASP A 59 6.35 10.23 -10.51
C ASP A 59 5.78 8.82 -10.72
N HIS A 60 4.56 8.78 -11.21
CA HIS A 60 3.90 7.52 -11.55
C HIS A 60 4.62 6.85 -12.72
N PRO A 61 4.98 5.56 -12.63
CA PRO A 61 5.83 4.91 -13.63
C PRO A 61 5.19 4.81 -15.02
N ILE A 62 3.87 4.74 -15.10
CA ILE A 62 3.13 4.60 -16.36
C ILE A 62 2.68 5.97 -16.89
N THR A 63 1.96 6.74 -16.10
CA THR A 63 1.36 8.01 -16.54
C THR A 63 2.34 9.17 -16.53
N LYS A 64 3.49 9.02 -15.86
CA LYS A 64 4.52 10.05 -15.68
C LYS A 64 4.02 11.32 -14.98
N LYS A 65 2.85 11.26 -14.36
CA LYS A 65 2.33 12.36 -13.52
C LYS A 65 3.09 12.41 -12.20
N ASN A 66 3.24 13.61 -11.67
CA ASN A 66 3.84 13.82 -10.34
C ASN A 66 3.06 13.08 -9.26
N GLY A 67 3.75 12.69 -8.20
CA GLY A 67 3.10 12.11 -7.02
C GLY A 67 1.92 12.94 -6.57
N TRP A 68 0.83 12.28 -6.18
CA TRP A 68 -0.43 12.96 -5.90
C TRP A 68 -0.38 13.90 -4.69
N TRP A 69 0.62 13.77 -3.85
CA TRP A 69 0.86 14.66 -2.71
C TRP A 69 2.28 15.22 -2.68
N SER A 70 2.89 15.36 -3.84
CA SER A 70 4.26 15.85 -3.99
C SER A 70 4.49 17.25 -3.43
N MET A 71 3.42 18.04 -3.26
CA MET A 71 3.48 19.36 -2.63
C MET A 71 3.69 19.28 -1.10
N VAL A 72 3.31 18.16 -0.48
CA VAL A 72 3.31 17.98 0.97
C VAL A 72 4.44 17.07 1.43
N VAL A 73 4.77 16.05 0.65
CA VAL A 73 5.79 15.06 1.00
C VAL A 73 7.05 15.29 0.17
N GLY A 74 8.15 15.51 0.83
CA GLY A 74 9.45 15.71 0.19
C GLY A 74 10.44 16.45 1.09
N PRO A 75 11.67 16.68 0.60
CA PRO A 75 12.66 17.46 1.35
C PRO A 75 12.16 18.90 1.58
N ASP A 76 12.27 19.36 2.81
CA ASP A 76 11.87 20.72 3.24
C ASP A 76 10.38 21.04 3.00
N LYS A 77 9.55 20.02 2.88
CA LYS A 77 8.09 20.16 2.75
C LYS A 77 7.39 19.87 4.08
N PRO A 78 6.06 20.12 4.19
CA PRO A 78 5.32 19.88 5.43
C PRO A 78 5.54 18.49 6.04
N ILE A 79 5.58 17.44 5.23
CA ILE A 79 6.07 16.12 5.63
C ILE A 79 7.49 16.00 5.09
N ASP A 80 8.44 16.39 5.93
CA ASP A 80 9.84 16.54 5.54
C ASP A 80 10.57 15.20 5.53
N THR A 81 10.91 14.72 4.36
CA THR A 81 11.62 13.44 4.18
C THR A 81 13.08 13.48 4.62
N ASN A 82 13.63 14.65 4.96
CA ASN A 82 14.91 14.74 5.66
C ASN A 82 14.81 14.27 7.12
N LYS A 83 13.63 14.36 7.71
CA LYS A 83 13.36 14.02 9.12
C LYS A 83 12.57 12.73 9.28
N PHE A 84 11.63 12.48 8.39
CA PHE A 84 10.68 11.38 8.49
C PHE A 84 10.90 10.33 7.41
N PHE A 85 10.65 9.10 7.79
CA PHE A 85 10.57 7.97 6.88
C PHE A 85 9.10 7.73 6.54
N VAL A 86 8.72 8.05 5.31
CA VAL A 86 7.33 7.98 4.84
C VAL A 86 7.11 6.68 4.09
N ILE A 87 6.06 5.96 4.45
CA ILE A 87 5.65 4.71 3.81
C ILE A 87 4.23 4.90 3.25
N CYS A 88 4.03 4.58 1.99
CA CYS A 88 2.71 4.54 1.39
C CYS A 88 2.46 3.19 0.73
N PRO A 89 1.63 2.32 1.32
CA PRO A 89 1.24 1.07 0.69
C PRO A 89 0.12 1.29 -0.33
N ASN A 90 0.11 0.43 -1.37
CA ASN A 90 -1.04 0.29 -2.24
C ASN A 90 -2.03 -0.67 -1.58
N VAL A 91 -3.29 -0.28 -1.47
CA VAL A 91 -4.31 -1.11 -0.80
C VAL A 91 -4.51 -2.44 -1.51
N ILE A 92 -4.93 -3.45 -0.77
CA ILE A 92 -5.35 -4.72 -1.33
C ILE A 92 -6.56 -4.47 -2.24
N GLY A 93 -6.56 -5.07 -3.41
CA GLY A 93 -7.55 -4.79 -4.45
C GLY A 93 -7.15 -3.67 -5.40
N GLY A 94 -6.04 -2.97 -5.12
CA GLY A 94 -5.47 -1.98 -6.03
C GLY A 94 -4.81 -2.61 -7.25
N CYS A 95 -4.44 -1.76 -8.23
CA CYS A 95 -3.92 -2.24 -9.52
C CYS A 95 -2.41 -1.98 -9.71
N MET A 96 -1.71 -1.47 -8.71
CA MET A 96 -0.31 -1.06 -8.83
C MET A 96 0.67 -1.97 -8.08
N GLY A 97 0.40 -3.28 -8.10
CA GLY A 97 1.34 -4.29 -7.60
C GLY A 97 0.90 -5.02 -6.32
N SER A 98 -0.07 -4.51 -5.57
CA SER A 98 -0.70 -5.25 -4.49
C SER A 98 -1.62 -6.34 -5.05
N THR A 99 -1.90 -7.38 -4.26
CA THR A 99 -2.85 -8.42 -4.64
C THR A 99 -4.19 -7.79 -5.01
N GLY A 100 -4.62 -8.00 -6.23
CA GLY A 100 -5.85 -7.48 -6.80
C GLY A 100 -6.74 -8.60 -7.35
N PRO A 101 -7.91 -8.26 -7.89
CA PRO A 101 -8.89 -9.25 -8.35
C PRO A 101 -8.38 -10.23 -9.39
N LYS A 102 -7.42 -9.82 -10.20
CA LYS A 102 -6.83 -10.67 -11.27
C LYS A 102 -5.68 -11.55 -10.78
N GLU A 103 -5.19 -11.32 -9.58
CA GLU A 103 -4.12 -12.14 -9.02
C GLU A 103 -4.62 -13.54 -8.67
N ILE A 104 -3.73 -14.52 -8.80
CA ILE A 104 -4.06 -15.90 -8.48
C ILE A 104 -3.90 -16.12 -6.97
N ASN A 105 -4.98 -16.61 -6.35
CA ASN A 105 -4.95 -17.03 -4.96
C ASN A 105 -4.12 -18.32 -4.83
N PRO A 106 -3.01 -18.31 -4.09
CA PRO A 106 -2.16 -19.50 -3.95
C PRO A 106 -2.84 -20.68 -3.24
N GLU A 107 -3.93 -20.45 -2.53
CA GLU A 107 -4.64 -21.52 -1.82
C GLU A 107 -5.51 -22.38 -2.72
N ASN A 108 -6.08 -21.81 -3.79
CA ASN A 108 -7.02 -22.52 -4.66
C ASN A 108 -6.68 -22.47 -6.15
N GLY A 109 -5.64 -21.72 -6.55
CA GLY A 109 -5.21 -21.58 -7.93
C GLY A 109 -6.16 -20.78 -8.84
N LYS A 110 -7.14 -20.07 -8.25
CA LYS A 110 -8.11 -19.22 -8.95
C LYS A 110 -7.83 -17.75 -8.67
N GLU A 111 -8.39 -16.86 -9.50
CA GLU A 111 -8.32 -15.42 -9.25
C GLU A 111 -9.00 -15.07 -7.92
N PHE A 112 -8.44 -14.09 -7.20
CA PHE A 112 -9.07 -13.60 -5.97
C PHE A 112 -10.44 -12.98 -6.21
N ALA A 113 -10.62 -12.33 -7.36
CA ALA A 113 -11.86 -11.65 -7.71
C ALA A 113 -12.37 -10.76 -6.57
N THR A 114 -13.57 -11.01 -6.08
CA THR A 114 -14.17 -10.23 -4.99
C THR A 114 -13.50 -10.45 -3.62
N ASP A 115 -12.72 -11.49 -3.44
CA ASP A 115 -12.02 -11.75 -2.18
C ASP A 115 -10.94 -10.72 -1.88
N SER A 116 -10.46 -9.99 -2.91
CA SER A 116 -9.45 -8.94 -2.76
C SER A 116 -10.02 -7.54 -2.54
N VAL A 117 -11.31 -7.37 -2.33
CA VAL A 117 -11.94 -6.05 -2.18
C VAL A 117 -11.72 -5.51 -0.76
N SER A 118 -10.74 -4.64 -0.62
CA SER A 118 -10.33 -4.10 0.67
C SER A 118 -11.39 -3.21 1.34
N TYR A 119 -12.07 -2.40 0.56
CA TYR A 119 -13.07 -1.47 1.08
C TYR A 119 -14.34 -2.15 1.59
N THR A 120 -14.58 -3.38 1.18
CA THR A 120 -15.73 -4.16 1.63
C THR A 120 -15.38 -5.04 2.82
N HIS A 121 -14.14 -5.52 2.90
CA HIS A 121 -13.74 -6.55 3.88
C HIS A 121 -12.72 -6.07 4.91
N LEU A 122 -11.90 -5.08 4.58
CA LEU A 122 -10.79 -4.63 5.43
C LEU A 122 -11.05 -3.30 6.11
N THR A 123 -11.89 -2.46 5.55
CA THR A 123 -12.22 -1.18 6.15
C THR A 123 -13.44 -1.32 7.04
N LEU A 124 -13.44 -0.56 8.14
CA LEU A 124 -14.61 -0.42 8.97
C LEU A 124 -15.76 0.20 8.15
N PRO A 125 -17.01 -0.06 8.52
CA PRO A 125 -18.14 0.62 7.92
C PRO A 125 -17.92 2.12 7.99
N THR A 126 -17.85 2.75 6.86
CA THR A 126 -17.58 4.19 6.76
C THR A 126 -18.83 5.02 6.66
N THR A 127 -19.92 4.45 6.96
CA THR A 127 -21.18 5.18 7.01
C THR A 127 -21.40 5.81 8.34
#